data_6e397008de2a2805bdde2a8dbb7f5c2f
#
_entry.id   6e397008de2a2805bdde2a8dbb7f5c2f
#
_cell.length_a   1.000
_cell.length_b   1.000
_cell.length_c   1.000
_cell.angle_alpha   90.00
_cell.angle_beta   90.00
_cell.angle_gamma   90.00
#
_symmetry.space_group_name_H-M   'P 1'
#
loop_
_entity.id
_entity.type
_entity.pdbx_description
1 polymer ?
#
loop_
_entity_poly.entity_id
_entity_poly.type
_entity_poly.pdbx_seq_one_letter_code
_entity_poly.pdbx_strand_id
1 'polypeptide(L)'
;MFTSTTFLHDSVPNRVLSGGERTVAFRTDDQWARNAKKPGKVTAIAGDILTVQYDDGETESFSIGRYFGTWSGNIIPHQINTTLKVGDVFNKDDILAYNSYYFEPDNLNPRHVIFKRGIRGNVLFWEARDTLEDADSISVDFSKRLSTSATEKRYVTIPADHDVELLVKQGGVVDPETILCTLRPPLSGLSNRYSQEALDALDALNTLTPKAKYDGVIERVELMYTGELEAMSDSLQEIVSEYDAKLYRNNRKLANPVKTAKIDPSYSIKGREVGADQVVLIFYVTKLFGAAVGD
;
A
#
# COMPACT_ATOMS: atom_id res chain seq x y z
N MET A 1 8.55 10.65 -42.87
CA MET A 1 8.58 10.10 -41.48
C MET A 1 8.62 11.28 -40.53
N PHE A 2 7.66 11.43 -39.65
CA PHE A 2 7.58 12.53 -38.71
C PHE A 2 7.74 11.95 -37.29
N THR A 3 8.51 12.62 -36.45
CA THR A 3 8.69 12.26 -35.06
C THR A 3 8.19 13.37 -34.16
N SER A 4 7.52 13.04 -33.08
CA SER A 4 7.10 13.98 -32.06
C SER A 4 7.58 13.52 -30.68
N THR A 5 7.89 14.47 -29.83
CA THR A 5 8.26 14.19 -28.43
C THR A 5 7.06 14.23 -27.48
N THR A 6 5.89 14.56 -27.99
CA THR A 6 4.68 14.68 -27.20
C THR A 6 3.66 13.68 -27.69
N PHE A 7 3.26 12.80 -26.81
CA PHE A 7 2.26 11.79 -27.07
C PHE A 7 1.01 12.06 -26.24
N LEU A 8 -0.14 11.93 -26.87
CA LEU A 8 -1.48 11.93 -26.31
C LEU A 8 -2.08 13.24 -25.86
N HIS A 9 -1.36 14.20 -25.39
CA HIS A 9 -1.92 15.50 -25.07
C HIS A 9 -0.88 16.48 -24.56
N ASP A 10 -1.36 17.64 -24.17
CA ASP A 10 -0.68 18.86 -23.82
C ASP A 10 0.08 18.90 -22.49
N SER A 11 0.22 17.80 -21.76
CA SER A 11 0.99 17.81 -20.52
C SER A 11 2.50 17.85 -20.76
N VAL A 12 2.94 18.98 -21.27
CA VAL A 12 4.36 19.27 -21.45
C VAL A 12 4.92 19.76 -20.11
N PRO A 13 5.98 19.13 -19.56
CA PRO A 13 6.53 19.50 -18.25
C PRO A 13 6.97 20.95 -18.10
N ASN A 14 7.32 21.60 -19.20
CA ASN A 14 7.86 22.97 -19.21
C ASN A 14 6.86 24.04 -19.68
N ARG A 15 5.59 23.68 -19.82
CA ARG A 15 4.56 24.65 -20.23
C ARG A 15 4.16 25.57 -19.08
N VAL A 16 3.66 26.73 -19.42
CA VAL A 16 3.04 27.63 -18.45
C VAL A 16 1.69 27.04 -18.02
N LEU A 17 1.51 26.87 -16.72
CA LEU A 17 0.27 26.36 -16.16
C LEU A 17 -0.82 27.42 -16.23
N SER A 18 -2.02 27.02 -16.63
CA SER A 18 -3.22 27.86 -16.52
C SER A 18 -3.61 28.08 -15.05
N GLY A 19 -4.38 29.11 -14.77
CA GLY A 19 -4.89 29.36 -13.42
C GLY A 19 -5.71 28.21 -12.86
N GLY A 20 -6.48 27.50 -13.71
CA GLY A 20 -7.24 26.31 -13.31
C GLY A 20 -6.37 25.13 -12.90
N GLU A 21 -5.32 24.87 -13.65
CA GLU A 21 -4.37 23.79 -13.35
C GLU A 21 -3.60 24.02 -12.04
N ARG A 22 -3.22 25.26 -11.77
CA ARG A 22 -2.59 25.64 -10.49
C ARG A 22 -3.51 25.40 -9.30
N THR A 23 -4.81 25.56 -9.48
CA THR A 23 -5.79 25.41 -8.39
C THR A 23 -6.24 23.98 -8.15
N VAL A 24 -5.98 23.04 -9.05
CA VAL A 24 -6.40 21.64 -8.88
C VAL A 24 -5.86 21.06 -7.58
N ALA A 25 -4.56 21.20 -7.32
CA ALA A 25 -3.93 20.71 -6.09
C ALA A 25 -4.47 21.40 -4.82
N PHE A 26 -4.93 22.65 -4.91
CA PHE A 26 -5.49 23.41 -3.78
C PHE A 26 -6.96 23.11 -3.50
N ARG A 27 -7.65 22.47 -4.42
CA ARG A 27 -9.08 22.13 -4.29
C ARG A 27 -9.34 20.66 -4.07
N THR A 28 -8.31 19.84 -4.15
CA THR A 28 -8.40 18.42 -3.85
C THR A 28 -8.30 18.18 -2.35
N ASP A 29 -8.88 17.07 -1.91
CA ASP A 29 -8.80 16.60 -0.54
C ASP A 29 -7.33 16.30 -0.14
N ASP A 30 -7.02 16.40 1.14
CA ASP A 30 -5.72 16.12 1.74
C ASP A 30 -5.11 14.76 1.38
N GLN A 31 -5.92 13.78 1.00
CA GLN A 31 -5.44 12.49 0.49
C GLN A 31 -4.79 12.58 -0.91
N TRP A 32 -5.01 13.66 -1.64
CA TRP A 32 -4.47 13.88 -2.99
C TRP A 32 -3.29 14.85 -2.96
N ALA A 33 -3.50 16.03 -2.38
CA ALA A 33 -2.45 17.03 -2.20
C ALA A 33 -2.74 17.85 -0.93
N ARG A 34 -1.86 17.76 0.05
CA ARG A 34 -1.99 18.49 1.31
C ARG A 34 -1.26 19.81 1.23
N ASN A 35 -1.99 20.87 1.41
CA ASN A 35 -1.50 22.25 1.43
C ASN A 35 -1.21 22.72 2.85
N ALA A 36 -0.22 23.60 3.01
CA ALA A 36 0.04 24.28 4.26
C ALA A 36 -1.08 25.29 4.59
N LYS A 37 -1.70 25.14 5.73
CA LYS A 37 -2.75 26.06 6.21
C LYS A 37 -2.20 27.40 6.65
N LYS A 38 -0.97 27.42 7.15
CA LYS A 38 -0.22 28.56 7.68
C LYS A 38 1.25 28.41 7.33
N PRO A 39 2.04 29.48 7.41
CA PRO A 39 3.50 29.37 7.30
C PRO A 39 4.09 28.59 8.47
N GLY A 40 5.21 27.92 8.25
CA GLY A 40 5.86 27.10 9.26
C GLY A 40 7.11 26.38 8.74
N LYS A 41 7.53 25.36 9.47
CA LYS A 41 8.72 24.55 9.16
C LYS A 41 8.48 23.07 9.38
N VAL A 42 9.22 22.23 8.65
CA VAL A 42 9.26 20.78 8.85
C VAL A 42 10.14 20.47 10.06
N THR A 43 9.59 19.85 11.09
CA THR A 43 10.32 19.50 12.32
C THR A 43 10.84 18.08 12.32
N ALA A 44 10.13 17.13 11.69
CA ALA A 44 10.59 15.75 11.61
C ALA A 44 9.98 15.02 10.41
N ILE A 45 10.75 14.10 9.86
CA ILE A 45 10.30 13.05 8.96
C ILE A 45 10.80 11.74 9.57
N ALA A 46 9.88 10.88 10.01
CA ALA A 46 10.23 9.64 10.67
C ALA A 46 9.36 8.50 10.16
N GLY A 47 9.99 7.58 9.41
CA GLY A 47 9.25 6.55 8.68
C GLY A 47 8.25 7.19 7.74
N ASP A 48 7.00 6.78 7.84
CA ASP A 48 5.89 7.28 7.01
C ASP A 48 5.12 8.44 7.68
N ILE A 49 5.77 9.23 8.55
CA ILE A 49 5.16 10.37 9.23
C ILE A 49 5.95 11.63 8.97
N LEU A 50 5.28 12.65 8.46
CA LEU A 50 5.76 14.02 8.33
C LEU A 50 5.18 14.86 9.47
N THR A 51 6.03 15.56 10.21
CA THR A 51 5.63 16.48 11.28
C THR A 51 6.06 17.88 10.93
N VAL A 52 5.11 18.81 10.99
CA VAL A 52 5.31 20.23 10.74
C VAL A 52 4.95 21.04 11.98
N GLN A 53 5.61 22.17 12.15
CA GLN A 53 5.26 23.17 13.16
C GLN A 53 4.97 24.48 12.46
N TYR A 54 3.79 25.02 12.69
CA TYR A 54 3.38 26.33 12.21
C TYR A 54 3.99 27.45 13.06
N ASP A 55 4.06 28.66 12.51
CA ASP A 55 4.65 29.82 13.20
C ASP A 55 3.89 30.25 14.47
N ASP A 56 2.62 29.87 14.59
CA ASP A 56 1.81 30.07 15.81
C ASP A 56 2.06 29.02 16.89
N GLY A 57 3.00 28.10 16.68
CA GLY A 57 3.37 27.04 17.60
C GLY A 57 2.53 25.76 17.50
N GLU A 58 1.47 25.74 16.69
CA GLU A 58 0.69 24.53 16.42
C GLU A 58 1.57 23.48 15.71
N THR A 59 1.43 22.24 16.11
CA THR A 59 2.14 21.12 15.47
C THR A 59 1.16 20.15 14.84
N GLU A 60 1.36 19.80 13.58
CA GLU A 60 0.57 18.83 12.85
C GLU A 60 1.45 17.68 12.38
N SER A 61 0.94 16.44 12.54
CA SER A 61 1.59 15.23 12.03
C SER A 61 0.63 14.46 11.15
N PHE A 62 1.09 14.00 10.00
CA PHE A 62 0.27 13.23 9.08
C PHE A 62 1.08 12.15 8.38
N SER A 63 0.39 11.12 7.94
CA SER A 63 1.00 9.98 7.27
C SER A 63 1.39 10.35 5.84
N ILE A 64 2.58 9.94 5.46
CA ILE A 64 3.10 9.89 4.10
C ILE A 64 3.42 8.43 3.76
N GLY A 65 3.84 8.14 2.53
CA GLY A 65 4.18 6.77 2.14
C GLY A 65 3.03 6.05 1.45
N ARG A 66 3.01 4.72 1.59
CA ARG A 66 2.09 3.85 0.86
C ARG A 66 0.86 3.54 1.70
N TYR A 67 -0.33 3.76 1.15
CA TYR A 67 -1.58 3.28 1.71
C TYR A 67 -2.53 2.74 0.65
N PHE A 68 -3.56 2.01 1.08
CA PHE A 68 -4.51 1.34 0.21
C PHE A 68 -5.91 1.83 0.49
N GLY A 69 -6.44 2.61 -0.45
CA GLY A 69 -7.85 3.00 -0.47
C GLY A 69 -8.73 1.93 -1.10
N THR A 70 -10.03 2.07 -0.96
CA THR A 70 -11.01 1.22 -1.64
C THR A 70 -12.03 2.09 -2.36
N TRP A 71 -12.33 1.73 -3.61
CA TRP A 71 -13.39 2.36 -4.38
C TRP A 71 -14.10 1.32 -5.23
N SER A 72 -15.42 1.27 -5.13
CA SER A 72 -16.26 0.31 -5.87
C SER A 72 -15.78 -1.14 -5.78
N GLY A 73 -15.31 -1.55 -4.58
CA GLY A 73 -14.80 -2.89 -4.33
C GLY A 73 -13.34 -3.15 -4.76
N ASN A 74 -12.76 -2.24 -5.52
CA ASN A 74 -11.35 -2.33 -5.93
C ASN A 74 -10.43 -1.69 -4.90
N ILE A 75 -9.23 -2.23 -4.76
CA ILE A 75 -8.18 -1.66 -3.92
C ILE A 75 -7.31 -0.77 -4.77
N ILE A 76 -7.29 0.51 -4.40
CA ILE A 76 -6.51 1.53 -5.09
C ILE A 76 -5.29 1.86 -4.22
N PRO A 77 -4.09 1.53 -4.69
CA PRO A 77 -2.88 1.92 -3.99
C PRO A 77 -2.61 3.41 -4.19
N HIS A 78 -2.15 4.06 -3.13
CA HIS A 78 -1.75 5.45 -3.12
C HIS A 78 -0.32 5.56 -2.60
N GLN A 79 0.45 6.48 -3.17
CA GLN A 79 1.80 6.78 -2.71
C GLN A 79 1.89 8.27 -2.41
N ILE A 80 1.91 8.62 -1.13
CA ILE A 80 2.05 10.00 -0.68
C ILE A 80 3.53 10.32 -0.50
N ASN A 81 3.99 11.31 -1.24
CA ASN A 81 5.37 11.79 -1.23
C ASN A 81 5.43 13.24 -0.73
N THR A 82 6.60 13.64 -0.28
CA THR A 82 6.94 15.03 0.01
C THR A 82 8.24 15.41 -0.69
N THR A 83 8.34 16.65 -1.12
CA THR A 83 9.60 17.25 -1.62
C THR A 83 10.37 17.96 -0.51
N LEU A 84 9.75 18.14 0.66
CA LEU A 84 10.31 18.86 1.79
C LEU A 84 11.28 17.97 2.58
N LYS A 85 12.25 18.61 3.20
CA LYS A 85 13.23 18.01 4.10
C LYS A 85 13.07 18.57 5.51
N VAL A 86 13.62 17.88 6.51
CA VAL A 86 13.64 18.37 7.89
C VAL A 86 14.39 19.70 7.94
N GLY A 87 13.75 20.71 8.52
CA GLY A 87 14.27 22.08 8.61
C GLY A 87 13.78 23.02 7.50
N ASP A 88 13.17 22.51 6.43
CA ASP A 88 12.63 23.36 5.36
C ASP A 88 11.49 24.22 5.89
N VAL A 89 11.48 25.48 5.46
CA VAL A 89 10.45 26.47 5.75
C VAL A 89 9.48 26.52 4.57
N PHE A 90 8.22 26.60 4.86
CA PHE A 90 7.14 26.70 3.87
C PHE A 90 6.19 27.86 4.18
N ASN A 91 5.56 28.39 3.16
CA ASN A 91 4.54 29.42 3.27
C ASN A 91 3.13 28.79 3.29
N LYS A 92 2.14 29.62 3.61
CA LYS A 92 0.74 29.24 3.38
C LYS A 92 0.55 28.85 1.91
N ASP A 93 -0.24 27.79 1.70
CA ASP A 93 -0.59 27.23 0.39
C ASP A 93 0.57 26.47 -0.32
N ASP A 94 1.77 26.40 0.25
CA ASP A 94 2.81 25.48 -0.24
C ASP A 94 2.36 24.03 -0.05
N ILE A 95 2.76 23.14 -0.98
CA ILE A 95 2.43 21.71 -0.90
C ILE A 95 3.33 21.03 0.12
N LEU A 96 2.74 20.43 1.15
CA LEU A 96 3.44 19.64 2.16
C LEU A 96 3.63 18.19 1.73
N ALA A 97 2.62 17.60 1.11
CA ALA A 97 2.64 16.24 0.61
C ALA A 97 1.65 16.07 -0.55
N TYR A 98 1.89 15.12 -1.42
CA TYR A 98 1.06 14.87 -2.59
C TYR A 98 1.07 13.40 -2.98
N ASN A 99 -0.01 12.95 -3.63
CA ASN A 99 -0.13 11.62 -4.16
C ASN A 99 0.60 11.52 -5.51
N SER A 100 1.72 10.81 -5.52
CA SER A 100 2.60 10.72 -6.69
C SER A 100 2.03 9.92 -7.87
N TYR A 101 0.91 9.24 -7.70
CA TYR A 101 0.20 8.62 -8.81
C TYR A 101 -0.52 9.65 -9.67
N TYR A 102 -0.96 10.76 -9.06
CA TYR A 102 -1.80 11.77 -9.72
C TYR A 102 -1.11 13.10 -9.88
N PHE A 103 -0.07 13.36 -9.09
CA PHE A 103 0.66 14.63 -9.11
C PHE A 103 2.16 14.40 -9.26
N GLU A 104 2.83 15.40 -9.81
CA GLU A 104 4.30 15.49 -9.86
C GLU A 104 4.74 16.91 -9.53
N PRO A 105 5.98 17.11 -9.05
CA PRO A 105 6.50 18.45 -8.78
C PRO A 105 6.48 19.34 -10.03
N ASP A 106 6.08 20.59 -9.84
CA ASP A 106 6.15 21.58 -10.90
C ASP A 106 7.62 21.97 -11.16
N ASN A 107 8.08 21.80 -12.40
CA ASN A 107 9.45 22.13 -12.79
C ASN A 107 9.77 23.63 -12.68
N LEU A 108 8.76 24.49 -12.73
CA LEU A 108 8.91 25.95 -12.62
C LEU A 108 8.83 26.41 -11.16
N ASN A 109 8.11 25.71 -10.33
CA ASN A 109 8.00 25.99 -8.92
C ASN A 109 7.96 24.69 -8.09
N PRO A 110 9.10 24.20 -7.60
CA PRO A 110 9.16 22.95 -6.85
C PRO A 110 8.33 22.90 -5.55
N ARG A 111 7.78 24.04 -5.11
CA ARG A 111 6.86 24.11 -3.96
C ARG A 111 5.42 23.81 -4.34
N HIS A 112 5.13 23.66 -5.62
CA HIS A 112 3.84 23.29 -6.16
C HIS A 112 3.90 21.96 -6.89
N VAL A 113 2.74 21.38 -7.11
CA VAL A 113 2.57 20.15 -7.89
C VAL A 113 1.60 20.38 -9.03
N ILE A 114 1.79 19.62 -10.08
CA ILE A 114 0.91 19.61 -11.27
C ILE A 114 0.24 18.24 -11.37
N PHE A 115 -0.98 18.24 -11.92
CA PHE A 115 -1.69 16.99 -12.16
C PHE A 115 -1.06 16.24 -13.34
N LYS A 116 -0.79 14.94 -13.15
CA LYS A 116 -0.29 14.06 -14.20
C LYS A 116 -1.40 13.75 -15.21
N ARG A 117 -1.14 14.02 -16.49
CA ARG A 117 -2.11 13.77 -17.54
C ARG A 117 -1.68 12.71 -18.53
N GLY A 118 -0.53 12.12 -18.39
CA GLY A 118 -0.02 11.11 -19.30
C GLY A 118 1.48 10.96 -19.22
N ILE A 119 2.03 10.19 -20.12
CA ILE A 119 3.44 9.89 -20.18
C ILE A 119 4.01 10.42 -21.48
N ARG A 120 5.11 11.15 -21.36
CA ARG A 120 5.82 11.69 -22.50
C ARG A 120 6.58 10.60 -23.26
N GLY A 121 6.37 10.53 -24.56
CA GLY A 121 7.03 9.57 -25.44
C GLY A 121 7.46 10.20 -26.76
N ASN A 122 8.35 9.51 -27.47
CA ASN A 122 8.68 9.83 -28.85
C ASN A 122 7.65 9.16 -29.77
N VAL A 123 7.06 9.95 -30.65
CA VAL A 123 6.04 9.46 -31.60
C VAL A 123 6.62 9.41 -33.00
N LEU A 124 6.38 8.28 -33.67
CA LEU A 124 6.71 8.06 -35.05
C LEU A 124 5.43 7.75 -35.82
N PHE A 125 5.11 8.57 -36.79
CA PHE A 125 4.02 8.28 -37.72
C PHE A 125 4.55 7.34 -38.81
N TRP A 126 4.02 6.15 -38.82
CA TRP A 126 4.44 5.11 -39.74
C TRP A 126 3.25 4.25 -40.13
N GLU A 127 3.13 3.96 -41.41
CA GLU A 127 2.17 2.99 -41.92
C GLU A 127 2.75 1.57 -41.73
N ALA A 128 2.05 0.73 -40.98
CA ALA A 128 2.43 -0.66 -40.75
C ALA A 128 1.31 -1.60 -41.22
N ARG A 129 1.69 -2.70 -41.88
CA ARG A 129 0.73 -3.70 -42.39
C ARG A 129 -0.05 -4.43 -41.31
N ASP A 130 0.54 -4.51 -40.11
CA ASP A 130 0.04 -5.33 -39.00
C ASP A 130 -0.75 -4.55 -37.96
N THR A 131 -0.99 -3.26 -38.20
CA THR A 131 -1.86 -2.43 -37.37
C THR A 131 -3.27 -2.39 -37.94
N LEU A 132 -4.26 -2.61 -37.08
CA LEU A 132 -5.65 -2.35 -37.42
C LEU A 132 -5.88 -0.84 -37.53
N GLU A 133 -6.90 -0.45 -38.29
CA GLU A 133 -7.37 0.92 -38.33
C GLU A 133 -7.61 1.44 -36.90
N ASP A 134 -7.12 2.65 -36.61
CA ASP A 134 -7.18 3.29 -35.29
C ASP A 134 -6.32 2.63 -34.17
N ALA A 135 -5.37 1.76 -34.53
CA ALA A 135 -4.46 1.14 -33.58
C ALA A 135 -3.08 1.80 -33.55
N ASP A 136 -2.48 1.84 -32.37
CA ASP A 136 -1.12 2.33 -32.15
C ASP A 136 -0.16 1.18 -31.81
N SER A 137 1.05 1.24 -32.36
CA SER A 137 2.13 0.33 -31.97
C SER A 137 3.04 1.04 -30.96
N ILE A 138 3.23 0.42 -29.80
CA ILE A 138 4.08 0.97 -28.74
C ILE A 138 5.30 0.08 -28.49
N SER A 139 6.43 0.69 -28.13
CA SER A 139 7.60 -0.06 -27.75
C SER A 139 7.39 -0.79 -26.41
N VAL A 140 8.07 -1.91 -26.22
CA VAL A 140 8.04 -2.68 -24.97
C VAL A 140 8.44 -1.81 -23.76
N ASP A 141 9.40 -0.90 -23.92
CA ASP A 141 9.83 -0.03 -22.85
C ASP A 141 8.80 1.07 -22.56
N PHE A 142 8.07 1.55 -23.54
CA PHE A 142 6.98 2.49 -23.35
C PHE A 142 5.79 1.80 -22.68
N SER A 143 5.44 0.58 -23.08
CA SER A 143 4.42 -0.25 -22.43
C SER A 143 4.69 -0.42 -20.92
N LYS A 144 5.95 -0.68 -20.53
CA LYS A 144 6.32 -0.75 -19.10
C LYS A 144 6.13 0.56 -18.36
N ARG A 145 6.30 1.69 -19.02
CA ARG A 145 6.05 3.03 -18.42
C ARG A 145 4.57 3.33 -18.29
N LEU A 146 3.74 2.78 -19.17
CA LEU A 146 2.27 2.85 -19.11
C LEU A 146 1.69 1.81 -18.14
N SER A 147 2.46 1.38 -17.16
CA SER A 147 2.01 0.39 -16.20
C SER A 147 1.10 1.00 -15.13
N THR A 148 0.12 0.23 -14.71
CA THR A 148 -0.68 0.46 -13.53
C THR A 148 -0.52 -0.70 -12.55
N SER A 149 -0.78 -0.46 -11.26
CA SER A 149 -0.74 -1.51 -10.26
C SER A 149 -2.15 -1.89 -9.82
N ALA A 150 -2.41 -3.19 -9.78
CA ALA A 150 -3.58 -3.74 -9.11
C ALA A 150 -3.14 -4.46 -7.83
N THR A 151 -3.92 -4.28 -6.77
CA THR A 151 -3.63 -4.90 -5.47
C THR A 151 -4.84 -5.72 -5.03
N GLU A 152 -4.57 -6.97 -4.64
CA GLU A 152 -5.55 -7.87 -4.09
C GLU A 152 -5.27 -8.14 -2.61
N LYS A 153 -6.33 -8.33 -1.81
CA LYS A 153 -6.22 -8.67 -0.40
C LYS A 153 -6.50 -10.15 -0.19
N ARG A 154 -5.53 -10.86 0.36
CA ARG A 154 -5.72 -12.23 0.82
C ARG A 154 -5.85 -12.26 2.34
N TYR A 155 -6.99 -12.71 2.81
CA TYR A 155 -7.29 -12.84 4.24
C TYR A 155 -7.01 -14.27 4.70
N VAL A 156 -6.32 -14.41 5.80
CA VAL A 156 -6.10 -15.68 6.50
C VAL A 156 -6.55 -15.51 7.94
N THR A 157 -7.61 -16.20 8.32
CA THR A 157 -8.15 -16.19 9.70
C THR A 157 -7.57 -17.39 10.44
N ILE A 158 -7.04 -17.16 11.62
CA ILE A 158 -6.31 -18.10 12.44
C ILE A 158 -6.95 -18.13 13.82
N PRO A 159 -7.40 -19.28 14.33
CA PRO A 159 -7.80 -19.41 15.72
C PRO A 159 -6.61 -19.14 16.65
N ALA A 160 -6.86 -18.55 17.82
CA ALA A 160 -5.82 -18.12 18.75
C ALA A 160 -4.95 -19.27 19.29
N ASP A 161 -5.49 -20.49 19.32
CA ASP A 161 -4.82 -21.70 19.82
C ASP A 161 -3.92 -22.40 18.79
N HIS A 162 -3.89 -21.92 17.53
CA HIS A 162 -3.09 -22.55 16.47
C HIS A 162 -1.66 -22.01 16.43
N ASP A 163 -0.70 -22.90 16.24
CA ASP A 163 0.67 -22.50 15.93
C ASP A 163 0.81 -22.07 14.47
N VAL A 164 1.58 -21.01 14.26
CA VAL A 164 1.73 -20.37 12.95
C VAL A 164 3.19 -20.21 12.59
N GLU A 165 3.54 -20.61 11.38
CA GLU A 165 4.80 -20.27 10.75
C GLU A 165 4.54 -19.43 9.49
N LEU A 166 5.05 -18.19 9.47
CA LEU A 166 4.98 -17.33 8.31
C LEU A 166 6.09 -17.67 7.32
N LEU A 167 5.72 -18.14 6.12
CA LEU A 167 6.67 -18.52 5.07
C LEU A 167 7.01 -17.36 4.13
N VAL A 168 6.08 -16.40 4.01
CA VAL A 168 6.24 -15.26 3.10
C VAL A 168 6.34 -13.96 3.89
N LYS A 169 7.34 -13.13 3.54
CA LYS A 169 7.57 -11.81 4.13
C LYS A 169 7.21 -10.70 3.15
N GLN A 170 7.06 -9.49 3.69
CA GLN A 170 6.92 -8.28 2.88
C GLN A 170 8.08 -8.15 1.87
N GLY A 171 7.77 -7.87 0.61
CA GLY A 171 8.70 -7.85 -0.52
C GLY A 171 8.87 -9.20 -1.23
N GLY A 172 8.30 -10.28 -0.70
CA GLY A 172 8.35 -11.60 -1.34
C GLY A 172 7.51 -11.65 -2.61
N VAL A 173 8.03 -12.30 -3.64
CA VAL A 173 7.30 -12.60 -4.88
C VAL A 173 6.49 -13.87 -4.64
N VAL A 174 5.24 -13.86 -5.07
CA VAL A 174 4.31 -14.98 -4.91
C VAL A 174 3.60 -15.27 -6.23
N ASP A 175 3.21 -16.52 -6.39
CA ASP A 175 2.28 -17.01 -7.38
C ASP A 175 1.00 -17.55 -6.71
N PRO A 176 -0.07 -17.91 -7.43
CA PRO A 176 -1.31 -18.38 -6.84
C PRO A 176 -1.18 -19.61 -5.94
N GLU A 177 -0.17 -20.44 -6.16
CA GLU A 177 0.08 -21.68 -5.41
C GLU A 177 1.05 -21.48 -4.23
N THR A 178 1.71 -20.34 -4.14
CA THR A 178 2.65 -20.03 -3.05
C THR A 178 1.95 -20.10 -1.69
N ILE A 179 2.48 -20.89 -0.78
CA ILE A 179 1.99 -21.03 0.59
C ILE A 179 2.43 -19.80 1.38
N LEU A 180 1.46 -19.09 1.98
CA LEU A 180 1.72 -17.88 2.76
C LEU A 180 2.19 -18.19 4.18
N CYS A 181 1.56 -19.18 4.81
CA CYS A 181 1.86 -19.64 6.15
C CYS A 181 1.42 -21.09 6.32
N THR A 182 1.94 -21.74 7.35
CA THR A 182 1.44 -23.02 7.85
C THR A 182 0.73 -22.81 9.16
N LEU A 183 -0.42 -23.46 9.34
CA LEU A 183 -1.24 -23.39 10.54
C LEU A 183 -1.35 -24.81 11.12
N ARG A 184 -0.95 -24.97 12.37
CA ARG A 184 -1.03 -26.26 13.06
C ARG A 184 -1.98 -26.15 14.24
N PRO A 185 -3.07 -26.93 14.27
CA PRO A 185 -3.97 -26.97 15.43
C PRO A 185 -3.27 -27.62 16.62
N PRO A 186 -3.64 -27.24 17.85
CA PRO A 186 -3.05 -27.84 19.03
C PRO A 186 -3.40 -29.34 19.14
N LEU A 187 -2.38 -30.17 19.26
CA LEU A 187 -2.53 -31.61 19.53
C LEU A 187 -2.62 -31.93 21.05
N SER A 188 -2.83 -30.89 21.86
CA SER A 188 -2.93 -31.05 23.33
C SER A 188 -4.06 -32.00 23.73
N GLY A 189 -3.73 -32.98 24.53
CA GLY A 189 -4.65 -34.03 24.97
C GLY A 189 -4.61 -35.34 24.16
N LEU A 190 -3.98 -35.37 22.99
CA LEU A 190 -3.80 -36.57 22.18
C LEU A 190 -2.47 -37.28 22.47
N SER A 191 -1.47 -36.57 22.99
CA SER A 191 -0.13 -37.08 23.26
C SER A 191 -0.09 -38.34 24.18
N ASN A 192 -1.05 -38.47 25.08
CA ASN A 192 -1.14 -39.61 26.00
C ASN A 192 -1.90 -40.82 25.42
N ARG A 193 -2.46 -40.72 24.24
CA ARG A 193 -3.33 -41.74 23.62
C ARG A 193 -2.78 -42.35 22.35
N TYR A 194 -1.81 -41.70 21.73
CA TYR A 194 -1.28 -42.10 20.42
C TYR A 194 0.24 -42.19 20.44
N SER A 195 0.82 -43.03 19.58
CA SER A 195 2.26 -43.09 19.36
C SER A 195 2.75 -41.82 18.67
N GLN A 196 4.05 -41.53 18.79
CA GLN A 196 4.64 -40.35 18.15
C GLN A 196 4.42 -40.34 16.62
N GLU A 197 4.57 -41.50 15.97
CA GLU A 197 4.31 -41.64 14.52
C GLU A 197 2.86 -41.30 14.15
N ALA A 198 1.89 -41.69 15.00
CA ALA A 198 0.49 -41.37 14.79
C ALA A 198 0.20 -39.87 15.01
N LEU A 199 0.89 -39.26 15.98
CA LEU A 199 0.79 -37.81 16.22
C LEU A 199 1.39 -37.03 15.07
N ASP A 200 2.54 -37.40 14.53
CA ASP A 200 3.19 -36.76 13.39
C ASP A 200 2.32 -36.90 12.13
N ALA A 201 1.67 -38.04 11.92
CA ALA A 201 0.73 -38.23 10.82
C ALA A 201 -0.54 -37.37 10.96
N LEU A 202 -1.06 -37.22 12.19
CA LEU A 202 -2.19 -36.37 12.50
C LEU A 202 -1.84 -34.88 12.30
N ASP A 203 -0.67 -34.46 12.72
CA ASP A 203 -0.17 -33.09 12.51
C ASP A 203 -0.07 -32.79 11.02
N ALA A 204 0.53 -33.68 10.23
CA ALA A 204 0.64 -33.54 8.79
C ALA A 204 -0.73 -33.46 8.10
N LEU A 205 -1.73 -34.22 8.55
CA LEU A 205 -3.08 -34.21 7.99
C LEU A 205 -3.87 -32.95 8.39
N ASN A 206 -3.63 -32.42 9.58
CA ASN A 206 -4.35 -31.27 10.12
C ASN A 206 -3.68 -29.93 9.78
N THR A 207 -2.44 -29.96 9.30
CA THR A 207 -1.72 -28.73 8.91
C THR A 207 -2.41 -28.05 7.73
N LEU A 208 -2.84 -26.81 7.95
CA LEU A 208 -3.43 -25.98 6.90
C LEU A 208 -2.36 -25.10 6.27
N THR A 209 -2.39 -25.00 4.95
CA THR A 209 -1.43 -24.24 4.15
C THR A 209 -2.14 -23.21 3.26
N PRO A 210 -2.59 -22.07 3.81
CA PRO A 210 -3.22 -21.02 3.02
C PRO A 210 -2.32 -20.54 1.90
N LYS A 211 -2.84 -20.53 0.67
CA LYS A 211 -2.13 -20.10 -0.54
C LYS A 211 -2.44 -18.63 -0.86
N ALA A 212 -1.55 -17.98 -1.60
CA ALA A 212 -1.66 -16.59 -2.01
C ALA A 212 -2.89 -16.35 -2.91
N LYS A 213 -3.20 -17.25 -3.83
CA LYS A 213 -4.28 -17.18 -4.85
C LYS A 213 -4.08 -16.10 -5.92
N TYR A 214 -3.11 -15.25 -5.78
CA TYR A 214 -2.76 -14.17 -6.70
C TYR A 214 -1.28 -14.19 -6.99
N ASP A 215 -0.90 -13.74 -8.17
CA ASP A 215 0.50 -13.53 -8.53
C ASP A 215 0.91 -12.06 -8.30
N GLY A 216 2.13 -11.84 -7.88
CA GLY A 216 2.64 -10.50 -7.61
C GLY A 216 3.68 -10.45 -6.50
N VAL A 217 3.75 -9.31 -5.84
CA VAL A 217 4.64 -9.06 -4.70
C VAL A 217 3.81 -8.79 -3.46
N ILE A 218 4.19 -9.38 -2.34
CA ILE A 218 3.62 -9.04 -1.04
C ILE A 218 4.08 -7.63 -0.65
N GLU A 219 3.26 -6.65 -0.91
CA GLU A 219 3.60 -5.25 -0.64
C GLU A 219 3.46 -4.90 0.85
N ARG A 220 2.47 -5.49 1.52
CA ARG A 220 2.20 -5.27 2.95
C ARG A 220 1.56 -6.51 3.56
N VAL A 221 1.86 -6.73 4.81
CA VAL A 221 1.13 -7.67 5.67
C VAL A 221 0.57 -6.86 6.84
N GLU A 222 -0.74 -6.89 7.01
CA GLU A 222 -1.44 -6.31 8.16
C GLU A 222 -1.96 -7.43 9.03
N LEU A 223 -2.05 -7.15 10.33
CA LEU A 223 -2.55 -8.07 11.32
C LEU A 223 -3.63 -7.37 12.14
N MET A 224 -4.71 -8.09 12.44
CA MET A 224 -5.74 -7.68 13.38
C MET A 224 -6.07 -8.88 14.27
N TYR A 225 -6.43 -8.64 15.52
CA TYR A 225 -6.78 -9.74 16.42
C TYR A 225 -7.87 -9.37 17.42
N THR A 226 -8.55 -10.40 17.89
CA THR A 226 -9.54 -10.35 18.99
C THR A 226 -9.05 -11.24 20.14
N GLY A 227 -9.60 -11.04 21.31
CA GLY A 227 -9.20 -11.79 22.50
C GLY A 227 -7.98 -11.24 23.23
N GLU A 228 -7.46 -12.01 24.16
CA GLU A 228 -6.29 -11.63 24.97
C GLU A 228 -5.03 -12.30 24.45
N LEU A 229 -3.90 -11.58 24.52
CA LEU A 229 -2.62 -12.06 23.98
C LEU A 229 -2.16 -13.35 24.67
N GLU A 230 -2.38 -13.42 25.99
CA GLU A 230 -1.98 -14.56 26.82
C GLU A 230 -2.75 -15.86 26.51
N ALA A 231 -3.89 -15.74 25.81
CA ALA A 231 -4.69 -16.90 25.37
C ALA A 231 -4.25 -17.46 24.02
N MET A 232 -3.30 -16.80 23.34
CA MET A 232 -2.80 -17.23 22.04
C MET A 232 -1.66 -18.24 22.18
N SER A 233 -1.40 -18.99 21.11
CA SER A 233 -0.20 -19.84 21.01
C SER A 233 1.08 -18.99 21.08
N ASP A 234 2.19 -19.61 21.50
CA ASP A 234 3.48 -18.89 21.65
C ASP A 234 3.92 -18.23 20.34
N SER A 235 3.73 -18.90 19.20
CA SER A 235 4.07 -18.39 17.87
C SER A 235 3.21 -17.17 17.47
N LEU A 236 1.92 -17.18 17.81
CA LEU A 236 1.04 -16.04 17.57
C LEU A 236 1.35 -14.88 18.52
N GLN A 237 1.66 -15.14 19.78
CA GLN A 237 2.07 -14.10 20.73
C GLN A 237 3.30 -13.34 20.22
N GLU A 238 4.30 -14.05 19.71
CA GLU A 238 5.50 -13.42 19.13
C GLU A 238 5.16 -12.54 17.93
N ILE A 239 4.41 -13.08 16.96
CA ILE A 239 4.00 -12.36 15.73
C ILE A 239 3.18 -11.12 16.08
N VAL A 240 2.19 -11.24 16.96
CA VAL A 240 1.31 -10.13 17.36
C VAL A 240 2.10 -9.06 18.11
N SER A 241 2.95 -9.46 19.06
CA SER A 241 3.77 -8.54 19.85
C SER A 241 4.76 -7.75 18.96
N GLU A 242 5.40 -8.43 18.01
CA GLU A 242 6.30 -7.77 17.05
C GLU A 242 5.54 -6.77 16.17
N TYR A 243 4.35 -7.15 15.70
CA TYR A 243 3.51 -6.28 14.90
C TYR A 243 3.03 -5.06 15.67
N ASP A 244 2.53 -5.22 16.89
CA ASP A 244 2.08 -4.12 17.75
C ASP A 244 3.22 -3.16 18.08
N ALA A 245 4.42 -3.68 18.39
CA ALA A 245 5.60 -2.86 18.62
C ALA A 245 6.00 -2.04 17.38
N LYS A 246 5.92 -2.64 16.19
CA LYS A 246 6.16 -1.98 14.91
C LYS A 246 5.09 -0.92 14.64
N LEU A 247 3.83 -1.25 14.83
CA LEU A 247 2.70 -0.36 14.66
C LEU A 247 2.83 0.88 15.55
N TYR A 248 3.06 0.69 16.85
CA TYR A 248 3.25 1.80 17.79
C TYR A 248 4.47 2.66 17.44
N ARG A 249 5.59 2.05 17.07
CA ARG A 249 6.82 2.77 16.68
C ARG A 249 6.59 3.69 15.49
N ASN A 250 5.80 3.22 14.50
CA ASN A 250 5.55 3.96 13.28
C ASN A 250 4.59 5.14 13.52
N ASN A 251 3.64 5.01 14.42
CA ASN A 251 2.61 6.03 14.60
C ASN A 251 2.68 6.81 15.93
N ARG A 252 3.67 6.55 16.78
CA ARG A 252 3.81 7.18 18.11
C ARG A 252 3.88 8.71 18.10
N LYS A 253 4.16 9.33 16.93
CA LYS A 253 4.22 10.78 16.75
C LYS A 253 2.89 11.39 16.29
N LEU A 254 1.90 10.56 15.97
CA LEU A 254 0.56 11.03 15.63
C LEU A 254 -0.15 11.52 16.88
N ALA A 255 -1.13 12.42 16.72
CA ALA A 255 -1.92 12.96 17.82
C ALA A 255 -2.62 11.86 18.64
N ASN A 256 -3.11 10.82 17.97
CA ASN A 256 -3.75 9.66 18.59
C ASN A 256 -3.03 8.37 18.12
N PRO A 257 -1.92 7.98 18.77
CA PRO A 257 -1.15 6.82 18.36
C PRO A 257 -1.91 5.52 18.65
N VAL A 258 -2.03 4.68 17.63
CA VAL A 258 -2.54 3.30 17.77
C VAL A 258 -1.44 2.45 18.40
N LYS A 259 -1.74 1.77 19.52
CA LYS A 259 -0.77 0.97 20.27
C LYS A 259 -0.82 -0.50 19.91
N THR A 260 -2.00 -1.00 19.55
CA THR A 260 -2.26 -2.42 19.31
C THR A 260 -3.13 -2.58 18.08
N ALA A 261 -3.01 -3.71 17.42
CA ALA A 261 -3.89 -4.13 16.33
C ALA A 261 -5.15 -4.86 16.83
N LYS A 262 -5.41 -4.83 18.14
CA LYS A 262 -6.60 -5.42 18.76
C LYS A 262 -7.86 -4.72 18.25
N ILE A 263 -8.83 -5.50 17.86
CA ILE A 263 -10.14 -5.02 17.37
C ILE A 263 -11.26 -5.59 18.25
N ASP A 264 -12.42 -4.95 18.20
CA ASP A 264 -13.63 -5.45 18.83
C ASP A 264 -14.12 -6.70 18.09
N PRO A 265 -14.58 -7.77 18.78
CA PRO A 265 -15.14 -8.98 18.17
C PRO A 265 -16.34 -8.73 17.24
N SER A 266 -16.99 -7.58 17.37
CA SER A 266 -18.06 -7.16 16.43
C SER A 266 -17.54 -6.58 15.11
N TYR A 267 -16.23 -6.47 14.93
CA TYR A 267 -15.65 -5.93 13.71
C TYR A 267 -15.88 -6.85 12.52
N SER A 268 -16.33 -6.29 11.41
CA SER A 268 -16.60 -7.04 10.19
C SER A 268 -15.53 -6.76 9.11
N ILE A 269 -14.94 -7.81 8.58
CA ILE A 269 -14.03 -7.76 7.44
C ILE A 269 -14.73 -8.30 6.20
N LYS A 270 -14.92 -7.47 5.17
CA LYS A 270 -15.66 -7.83 3.94
C LYS A 270 -17.06 -8.42 4.24
N GLY A 271 -17.77 -7.89 5.23
CA GLY A 271 -19.10 -8.40 5.61
C GLY A 271 -19.09 -9.73 6.37
N ARG A 272 -17.91 -10.25 6.74
CA ARG A 272 -17.75 -11.40 7.64
C ARG A 272 -17.33 -10.89 9.01
N GLU A 273 -18.08 -11.24 10.04
CA GLU A 273 -17.69 -10.96 11.42
C GLU A 273 -16.42 -11.72 11.78
N VAL A 274 -15.54 -11.05 12.51
CA VAL A 274 -14.36 -11.70 13.12
C VAL A 274 -14.82 -12.29 14.45
N GLY A 275 -14.66 -13.59 14.60
CA GLY A 275 -15.04 -14.28 15.85
C GLY A 275 -14.16 -13.85 17.03
N ALA A 276 -14.55 -14.28 18.22
CA ALA A 276 -13.70 -14.16 19.40
C ALA A 276 -12.45 -15.04 19.26
N ASP A 277 -11.35 -14.59 19.86
CA ASP A 277 -10.08 -15.33 19.95
C ASP A 277 -9.54 -15.76 18.57
N GLN A 278 -9.48 -14.81 17.66
CA GLN A 278 -8.96 -15.00 16.30
C GLN A 278 -7.92 -13.93 15.93
N VAL A 279 -6.95 -14.35 15.14
CA VAL A 279 -5.99 -13.47 14.46
C VAL A 279 -6.29 -13.50 12.97
N VAL A 280 -6.35 -12.33 12.34
CA VAL A 280 -6.54 -12.18 10.91
C VAL A 280 -5.32 -11.55 10.30
N LEU A 281 -4.64 -12.29 9.42
CA LEU A 281 -3.57 -11.78 8.58
C LEU A 281 -4.13 -11.31 7.24
N ILE A 282 -3.73 -10.13 6.81
CA ILE A 282 -4.16 -9.53 5.55
C ILE A 282 -2.91 -9.30 4.70
N PHE A 283 -2.76 -10.09 3.65
CA PHE A 283 -1.67 -9.96 2.69
C PHE A 283 -2.14 -9.10 1.52
N TYR A 284 -1.42 -8.03 1.23
CA TYR A 284 -1.63 -7.18 0.06
C TYR A 284 -0.69 -7.66 -1.04
N VAL A 285 -1.26 -8.30 -2.06
CA VAL A 285 -0.53 -8.80 -3.22
C VAL A 285 -0.69 -7.80 -4.35
N THR A 286 0.38 -7.18 -4.78
CA THR A 286 0.38 -6.16 -5.83
C THR A 286 1.08 -6.68 -7.07
N LYS A 287 0.40 -6.54 -8.22
CA LYS A 287 0.93 -6.85 -9.54
C LYS A 287 0.93 -5.59 -10.40
N LEU A 288 1.99 -5.41 -11.18
CA LEU A 288 2.06 -4.38 -12.21
C LEU A 288 1.55 -4.94 -13.53
N PHE A 289 0.66 -4.17 -14.16
CA PHE A 289 0.16 -4.44 -15.50
C PHE A 289 0.66 -3.34 -16.42
N GLY A 290 1.41 -3.70 -17.46
CA GLY A 290 1.75 -2.81 -18.55
C GLY A 290 0.65 -2.85 -19.62
N ALA A 291 0.66 -1.88 -20.55
CA ALA A 291 -0.20 -1.94 -21.71
C ALA A 291 0.11 -3.21 -22.53
N ALA A 292 -0.93 -3.91 -22.92
CA ALA A 292 -0.84 -5.16 -23.67
C ALA A 292 -1.52 -5.04 -25.04
N VAL A 293 -1.34 -6.04 -25.87
CA VAL A 293 -2.04 -6.09 -27.16
C VAL A 293 -3.54 -6.22 -26.92
N GLY A 294 -4.31 -5.30 -27.49
CA GLY A 294 -5.76 -5.25 -27.36
C GLY A 294 -6.29 -4.31 -26.29
N ASP A 295 -5.42 -3.60 -25.57
CA ASP A 295 -5.81 -2.54 -24.61
C ASP A 295 -6.26 -1.24 -25.31
#